data_227cb1bfc030b88dfa5a3d83d351c014
#
_entry.id   227cb1bfc030b88dfa5a3d83d351c014
#
_cell.length_a   1.000
_cell.length_b   1.000
_cell.length_c   1.000
_cell.angle_alpha   90.00
_cell.angle_beta   90.00
_cell.angle_gamma   90.00
#
_symmetry.space_group_name_H-M   'P 1'
#
loop_
_entity.id
_entity.type
_entity.pdbx_description
1 polymer ?
#
loop_
_entity_poly.entity_id
_entity_poly.type
_entity_poly.pdbx_seq_one_letter_code
_entity_poly.pdbx_strand_id
1 'polypeptide(L)'
;MISPRRISLLLLIWALLANISTPISQAATTSSFNLTQTPAFPDYKVTFHGVIKPKVKNAVVKIDVKIGNTWSDTRLRTKSTPSGAWKIQARATALAANATYRAKVIIGGKTLTTKTKRIVIEQNPAISTPDELISLSGPGGRIHGTDISRWQHPQDKPIDFVKMYNAGIRFVMIKASDTRDDADALALKYLLMDRDAAQAAGIYTGYDHYTILPNTTDKAAVILDAKAQVQKAIWRLSSLGGYTERDLPYALDLEYNCVQVTNGSCNKYAPKSVVTLWAETWLETMYEKTGRKPFLYSYPTFLEQAMVRSEKLRQYPLWKAQYGINPADPIAEPGRKEFGCFVHSWSTANCSSLWQIWQYSSCGIGEKYGVPSPRVDLNVFRGDSASFLQLTRGVWTPAVGDYLPVKEPTTLLITSVSASSTDKPVKIKVEVKRPSGEPVVTGTVAFRRSPVEGGGPVVKVEQSPVRDRAGIWTLTLRNLPAGLTQGYVAFVDQTGTHLENRQDLSINLIQGPEVVVTPTPKPTKPVVPFDSCKNQIKN
;
A
#
# COMPACT_ATOMS: atom_id res chain seq x y z
N MET A 1 -68.98 65.80 -33.33
CA MET A 1 -69.62 64.81 -32.47
C MET A 1 -69.21 63.43 -32.95
N ILE A 2 -68.25 62.79 -32.29
CA ILE A 2 -67.73 61.45 -32.66
C ILE A 2 -68.49 60.43 -31.79
N SER A 3 -69.18 59.52 -32.51
CA SER A 3 -70.10 58.54 -31.93
C SER A 3 -69.37 57.57 -30.92
N PRO A 4 -69.99 57.29 -29.73
CA PRO A 4 -69.40 56.47 -28.70
C PRO A 4 -69.17 54.98 -29.06
N ARG A 5 -69.63 54.53 -30.22
CA ARG A 5 -69.48 53.16 -30.73
C ARG A 5 -68.06 52.83 -31.25
N ARG A 6 -67.21 53.83 -31.54
CA ARG A 6 -65.81 53.55 -32.01
C ARG A 6 -64.79 53.42 -30.90
N ILE A 7 -65.10 53.88 -29.70
CA ILE A 7 -64.19 53.78 -28.55
C ILE A 7 -64.28 52.40 -27.92
N SER A 8 -65.40 51.72 -27.93
CA SER A 8 -65.58 50.36 -27.38
C SER A 8 -64.86 49.29 -28.20
N LEU A 9 -64.64 49.49 -29.50
CA LEU A 9 -64.00 48.52 -30.38
C LEU A 9 -62.46 48.56 -30.22
N LEU A 10 -61.89 49.71 -29.91
CA LEU A 10 -60.45 49.87 -29.67
C LEU A 10 -60.02 49.32 -28.28
N LEU A 11 -60.85 49.39 -27.26
CA LEU A 11 -60.63 48.82 -25.98
C LEU A 11 -60.77 47.29 -25.97
N LEU A 12 -61.63 46.71 -26.79
CA LEU A 12 -61.74 45.26 -26.97
C LEU A 12 -60.54 44.66 -27.71
N ILE A 13 -59.92 45.36 -28.64
CA ILE A 13 -58.70 44.89 -29.33
C ILE A 13 -57.49 44.94 -28.41
N TRP A 14 -57.41 45.90 -27.51
CA TRP A 14 -56.33 45.92 -26.48
C TRP A 14 -56.53 44.86 -25.42
N ALA A 15 -57.69 44.50 -25.00
CA ALA A 15 -57.98 43.42 -24.07
C ALA A 15 -57.75 42.01 -24.68
N LEU A 16 -57.89 41.85 -26.02
CA LEU A 16 -57.58 40.60 -26.71
C LEU A 16 -56.09 40.43 -27.01
N LEU A 17 -55.27 41.50 -27.03
CA LEU A 17 -53.84 41.43 -27.21
C LEU A 17 -53.06 41.25 -25.88
N ALA A 18 -53.69 41.51 -24.75
CA ALA A 18 -53.06 41.35 -23.44
C ALA A 18 -53.16 39.92 -22.84
N ASN A 19 -53.83 38.99 -23.48
CA ASN A 19 -54.06 37.62 -22.98
C ASN A 19 -53.43 36.51 -23.83
N ILE A 20 -52.48 36.82 -24.74
CA ILE A 20 -51.68 35.78 -25.44
C ILE A 20 -50.22 35.85 -25.01
N SER A 21 -49.97 35.90 -23.72
CA SER A 21 -48.72 35.41 -23.14
C SER A 21 -49.03 34.06 -22.49
N THR A 22 -49.26 33.04 -23.31
CA THR A 22 -49.07 31.67 -22.86
C THR A 22 -47.62 31.54 -22.41
N PRO A 23 -47.35 31.17 -21.14
CA PRO A 23 -45.99 30.88 -20.74
C PRO A 23 -45.53 29.76 -21.66
N ILE A 24 -44.55 30.06 -22.52
CA ILE A 24 -43.82 29.02 -23.23
C ILE A 24 -43.23 28.16 -22.11
N SER A 25 -43.91 27.06 -21.81
CA SER A 25 -43.39 26.05 -20.90
C SER A 25 -42.04 25.59 -21.48
N GLN A 26 -40.96 26.17 -20.95
CA GLN A 26 -39.65 25.64 -21.28
C GLN A 26 -39.64 24.18 -20.89
N ALA A 27 -39.67 23.31 -21.89
CA ALA A 27 -39.61 21.88 -21.69
C ALA A 27 -38.43 21.57 -20.76
N ALA A 28 -38.70 20.92 -19.64
CA ALA A 28 -37.68 20.57 -18.66
C ALA A 28 -36.54 19.81 -19.34
N THR A 29 -35.31 20.27 -19.13
CA THR A 29 -34.11 19.59 -19.67
C THR A 29 -34.01 18.18 -19.10
N THR A 30 -33.92 17.19 -19.96
CA THR A 30 -33.80 15.78 -19.61
C THR A 30 -32.61 15.15 -20.32
N SER A 31 -32.10 14.05 -19.81
CA SER A 31 -31.13 13.22 -20.51
C SER A 31 -31.47 11.75 -20.35
N SER A 32 -31.42 11.00 -21.44
CA SER A 32 -31.43 9.55 -21.39
C SER A 32 -30.07 9.03 -20.92
N PHE A 33 -30.08 7.84 -20.31
CA PHE A 33 -28.89 7.10 -19.89
C PHE A 33 -29.08 5.64 -20.24
N ASN A 34 -28.26 5.12 -21.13
CA ASN A 34 -28.32 3.77 -21.64
C ASN A 34 -26.94 3.12 -21.57
N LEU A 35 -26.91 1.81 -21.61
CA LEU A 35 -25.72 0.97 -21.62
C LEU A 35 -25.77 0.07 -22.85
N THR A 36 -24.62 -0.14 -23.47
CA THR A 36 -24.44 -1.24 -24.42
C THR A 36 -23.59 -2.30 -23.75
N GLN A 37 -23.80 -3.56 -24.12
CA GLN A 37 -23.05 -4.72 -23.58
C GLN A 37 -23.21 -4.90 -22.05
N THR A 38 -24.41 -5.22 -21.64
CA THR A 38 -24.67 -5.73 -20.28
C THR A 38 -25.54 -6.99 -20.40
N PRO A 39 -25.15 -8.12 -19.82
CA PRO A 39 -23.90 -8.37 -19.08
C PRO A 39 -22.65 -8.21 -19.95
N ALA A 40 -21.54 -7.82 -19.33
CA ALA A 40 -20.24 -7.63 -19.97
C ALA A 40 -19.19 -8.54 -19.32
N PHE A 41 -18.22 -8.99 -20.11
CA PHE A 41 -17.05 -9.69 -19.58
C PHE A 41 -15.90 -8.70 -19.31
N PRO A 42 -14.89 -9.05 -18.49
CA PRO A 42 -13.80 -8.15 -18.10
C PRO A 42 -13.04 -7.49 -19.25
N ASP A 43 -12.84 -8.18 -20.35
CA ASP A 43 -12.13 -7.70 -21.56
C ASP A 43 -12.97 -6.83 -22.48
N TYR A 44 -14.31 -6.78 -22.30
CA TYR A 44 -15.18 -5.97 -23.12
C TYR A 44 -15.19 -4.49 -22.72
N LYS A 45 -15.57 -3.65 -23.69
CA LYS A 45 -15.84 -2.23 -23.45
C LYS A 45 -17.33 -2.02 -23.21
N VAL A 46 -17.67 -1.45 -22.07
CA VAL A 46 -19.01 -0.95 -21.78
C VAL A 46 -19.14 0.47 -22.32
N THR A 47 -20.21 0.72 -23.05
CA THR A 47 -20.53 2.05 -23.56
C THR A 47 -21.71 2.65 -22.79
N PHE A 48 -21.45 3.76 -22.12
CA PHE A 48 -22.49 4.65 -21.58
C PHE A 48 -22.87 5.64 -22.68
N HIS A 49 -24.16 5.84 -22.92
CA HIS A 49 -24.61 6.80 -23.92
C HIS A 49 -25.98 7.38 -23.59
N GLY A 50 -26.27 8.52 -24.17
CA GLY A 50 -27.55 9.17 -24.00
C GLY A 50 -27.72 10.37 -24.92
N VAL A 51 -28.90 11.00 -24.81
CA VAL A 51 -29.25 12.22 -25.54
C VAL A 51 -29.85 13.22 -24.57
N ILE A 52 -29.40 14.46 -24.64
CA ILE A 52 -29.93 15.60 -23.88
C ILE A 52 -31.02 16.25 -24.69
N LYS A 53 -32.16 16.50 -24.07
CA LYS A 53 -33.32 17.21 -24.69
C LYS A 53 -33.73 18.38 -23.79
N PRO A 54 -33.92 19.61 -24.31
CA PRO A 54 -33.57 20.04 -25.67
C PRO A 54 -32.07 19.84 -25.98
N LYS A 55 -31.71 19.83 -27.26
CA LYS A 55 -30.34 19.60 -27.73
C LYS A 55 -29.39 20.66 -27.15
N VAL A 56 -28.34 20.23 -26.45
CA VAL A 56 -27.29 21.10 -25.90
C VAL A 56 -25.94 20.59 -26.36
N LYS A 57 -25.16 21.45 -27.01
CA LYS A 57 -23.78 21.18 -27.41
C LYS A 57 -22.82 21.45 -26.23
N ASN A 58 -21.77 20.66 -26.10
CA ASN A 58 -20.70 20.83 -25.11
C ASN A 58 -21.14 20.76 -23.64
N ALA A 59 -22.33 20.24 -23.34
CA ALA A 59 -22.69 19.93 -21.96
C ALA A 59 -21.73 18.86 -21.40
N VAL A 60 -21.19 19.09 -20.21
CA VAL A 60 -20.27 18.13 -19.55
C VAL A 60 -21.10 17.00 -18.96
N VAL A 61 -20.77 15.77 -19.33
CA VAL A 61 -21.39 14.56 -18.80
C VAL A 61 -20.36 13.81 -17.97
N LYS A 62 -20.70 13.48 -16.72
CA LYS A 62 -19.92 12.68 -15.80
C LYS A 62 -20.68 11.42 -15.42
N ILE A 63 -19.97 10.34 -15.16
CA ILE A 63 -20.58 9.09 -14.69
C ILE A 63 -20.26 8.90 -13.21
N ASP A 64 -21.29 8.68 -12.39
CA ASP A 64 -21.17 8.27 -11.00
C ASP A 64 -21.51 6.78 -10.85
N VAL A 65 -20.90 6.15 -9.86
CA VAL A 65 -21.20 4.79 -9.42
C VAL A 65 -21.71 4.80 -7.98
N LYS A 66 -22.69 3.97 -7.67
CA LYS A 66 -23.17 3.75 -6.29
C LYS A 66 -22.39 2.63 -5.65
N ILE A 67 -21.65 2.94 -4.58
CA ILE A 67 -20.90 1.99 -3.76
C ILE A 67 -21.51 2.03 -2.35
N GLY A 68 -22.08 0.92 -1.93
CA GLY A 68 -22.92 0.91 -0.74
C GLY A 68 -24.08 1.89 -0.89
N ASN A 69 -24.20 2.84 0.04
CA ASN A 69 -25.22 3.90 0.00
C ASN A 69 -24.72 5.22 -0.59
N THR A 70 -23.47 5.30 -1.04
CA THR A 70 -22.83 6.56 -1.48
C THR A 70 -22.61 6.58 -2.98
N TRP A 71 -22.77 7.75 -3.58
CA TRP A 71 -22.44 8.00 -4.97
C TRP A 71 -21.02 8.54 -5.09
N SER A 72 -20.18 7.90 -5.90
CA SER A 72 -18.78 8.28 -6.17
C SER A 72 -18.57 8.62 -7.64
N ASP A 73 -17.76 9.65 -7.92
CA ASP A 73 -17.36 10.04 -9.28
C ASP A 73 -16.38 9.00 -9.86
N THR A 74 -16.72 8.41 -11.00
CA THR A 74 -15.84 7.44 -11.70
C THR A 74 -14.69 8.10 -12.45
N ARG A 75 -14.64 9.44 -12.53
CA ARG A 75 -13.78 10.24 -13.40
C ARG A 75 -14.03 10.06 -14.91
N LEU A 76 -14.99 9.24 -15.31
CA LEU A 76 -15.40 9.12 -16.71
C LEU A 76 -16.17 10.35 -17.13
N ARG A 77 -15.70 11.05 -18.15
CA ARG A 77 -16.25 12.34 -18.60
C ARG A 77 -16.27 12.45 -20.12
N THR A 78 -17.26 13.16 -20.63
CA THR A 78 -17.36 13.53 -22.05
C THR A 78 -18.13 14.84 -22.19
N LYS A 79 -18.22 15.35 -23.43
CA LYS A 79 -19.07 16.47 -23.80
C LYS A 79 -20.11 16.02 -24.80
N SER A 80 -21.31 16.61 -24.76
CA SER A 80 -22.35 16.34 -25.74
C SER A 80 -22.05 16.98 -27.11
N THR A 81 -22.51 16.32 -28.15
CA THR A 81 -22.43 16.78 -29.53
C THR A 81 -23.49 17.89 -29.81
N PRO A 82 -23.48 18.54 -30.97
CA PRO A 82 -24.54 19.49 -31.37
C PRO A 82 -25.95 18.89 -31.38
N SER A 83 -26.08 17.58 -31.60
CA SER A 83 -27.36 16.86 -31.52
C SER A 83 -27.83 16.57 -30.10
N GLY A 84 -27.04 16.96 -29.08
CA GLY A 84 -27.26 16.60 -27.68
C GLY A 84 -26.85 15.16 -27.31
N ALA A 85 -26.35 14.38 -28.27
CA ALA A 85 -25.89 13.03 -28.01
C ALA A 85 -24.55 13.04 -27.26
N TRP A 86 -24.34 12.05 -26.39
CA TRP A 86 -23.11 11.84 -25.70
C TRP A 86 -22.79 10.36 -25.57
N LYS A 87 -21.49 10.02 -25.52
CA LYS A 87 -20.98 8.65 -25.42
C LYS A 87 -19.69 8.62 -24.63
N ILE A 88 -19.56 7.66 -23.72
CA ILE A 88 -18.33 7.33 -22.98
C ILE A 88 -18.11 5.84 -23.08
N GLN A 89 -16.87 5.43 -23.34
CA GLN A 89 -16.48 4.03 -23.32
C GLN A 89 -15.50 3.78 -22.17
N ALA A 90 -15.70 2.71 -21.43
CA ALA A 90 -14.79 2.21 -20.43
C ALA A 90 -14.61 0.71 -20.60
N ARG A 91 -13.43 0.19 -20.29
CA ARG A 91 -13.24 -1.26 -20.15
C ARG A 91 -14.07 -1.74 -18.96
N ALA A 92 -14.68 -2.93 -19.06
CA ALA A 92 -15.46 -3.50 -17.96
C ALA A 92 -14.64 -3.62 -16.67
N THR A 93 -13.35 -3.93 -16.78
CA THR A 93 -12.37 -4.00 -15.68
C THR A 93 -12.14 -2.67 -14.94
N ALA A 94 -12.44 -1.54 -15.58
CA ALA A 94 -12.38 -0.22 -14.93
C ALA A 94 -13.69 0.17 -14.24
N LEU A 95 -14.68 -0.72 -14.21
CA LEU A 95 -16.01 -0.50 -13.67
C LEU A 95 -16.26 -1.41 -12.47
N ALA A 96 -17.00 -0.91 -11.48
CA ALA A 96 -17.47 -1.74 -10.39
C ALA A 96 -18.51 -2.75 -10.89
N ALA A 97 -18.24 -4.03 -10.66
CA ALA A 97 -19.16 -5.09 -11.06
C ALA A 97 -20.46 -5.04 -10.26
N ASN A 98 -21.56 -5.39 -10.91
CA ASN A 98 -22.90 -5.44 -10.29
C ASN A 98 -23.33 -4.13 -9.60
N ALA A 99 -22.67 -3.02 -9.90
CA ALA A 99 -22.95 -1.71 -9.34
C ALA A 99 -23.99 -0.93 -10.17
N THR A 100 -24.58 0.06 -9.52
CA THR A 100 -25.55 0.96 -10.14
C THR A 100 -24.86 2.26 -10.56
N TYR A 101 -25.08 2.68 -11.78
CA TYR A 101 -24.50 3.88 -12.39
C TYR A 101 -25.57 4.90 -12.76
N ARG A 102 -25.18 6.17 -12.82
CA ARG A 102 -25.97 7.29 -13.34
C ARG A 102 -25.07 8.29 -14.06
N ALA A 103 -25.65 9.09 -14.95
CA ALA A 103 -24.95 10.24 -15.49
C ALA A 103 -25.38 11.53 -14.79
N LYS A 104 -24.43 12.44 -14.59
CA LYS A 104 -24.62 13.83 -14.24
C LYS A 104 -24.31 14.69 -15.44
N VAL A 105 -25.29 15.47 -15.91
CA VAL A 105 -25.15 16.41 -17.02
C VAL A 105 -25.11 17.82 -16.47
N ILE A 106 -24.04 18.56 -16.76
CA ILE A 106 -23.84 19.93 -16.30
C ILE A 106 -24.07 20.90 -17.44
N ILE A 107 -25.06 21.78 -17.28
CA ILE A 107 -25.46 22.78 -18.26
C ILE A 107 -25.65 24.12 -17.55
N GLY A 108 -24.89 25.15 -17.93
CA GLY A 108 -25.00 26.48 -17.35
C GLY A 108 -24.89 26.50 -15.81
N GLY A 109 -23.99 25.68 -15.24
CA GLY A 109 -23.81 25.55 -13.79
C GLY A 109 -24.88 24.69 -13.09
N LYS A 110 -25.95 24.28 -13.73
CA LYS A 110 -26.97 23.39 -13.19
C LYS A 110 -26.62 21.92 -13.46
N THR A 111 -26.85 21.04 -12.48
CA THR A 111 -26.62 19.60 -12.61
C THR A 111 -27.95 18.86 -12.78
N LEU A 112 -28.06 18.12 -13.86
CA LEU A 112 -29.15 17.17 -14.12
C LEU A 112 -28.65 15.75 -13.84
N THR A 113 -29.38 14.98 -13.04
CA THR A 113 -29.08 13.58 -12.77
C THR A 113 -30.05 12.68 -13.53
N THR A 114 -29.53 11.67 -14.21
CA THR A 114 -30.34 10.71 -14.98
C THR A 114 -30.93 9.61 -14.12
N LYS A 115 -31.85 8.81 -14.68
CA LYS A 115 -32.22 7.51 -14.13
C LYS A 115 -31.01 6.62 -14.04
N THR A 116 -31.04 5.65 -13.13
CA THR A 116 -29.95 4.73 -12.88
C THR A 116 -29.99 3.51 -13.79
N LYS A 117 -28.82 2.90 -14.03
CA LYS A 117 -28.68 1.60 -14.70
C LYS A 117 -27.71 0.74 -13.91
N ARG A 118 -28.01 -0.55 -13.78
CA ARG A 118 -27.10 -1.54 -13.20
C ARG A 118 -26.23 -2.11 -14.31
N ILE A 119 -24.93 -2.25 -14.01
CA ILE A 119 -23.99 -2.97 -14.87
C ILE A 119 -23.77 -4.34 -14.24
N VAL A 120 -23.93 -5.37 -15.05
CA VAL A 120 -23.58 -6.74 -14.71
C VAL A 120 -22.28 -7.05 -15.45
N ILE A 121 -21.22 -7.34 -14.70
CA ILE A 121 -19.95 -7.83 -15.24
C ILE A 121 -19.87 -9.28 -14.79
N GLU A 122 -19.95 -10.19 -15.72
CA GLU A 122 -19.80 -11.60 -15.50
C GLU A 122 -18.33 -11.95 -15.51
N GLN A 123 -17.91 -12.83 -14.60
CA GLN A 123 -16.59 -13.42 -14.69
C GLN A 123 -16.55 -14.39 -15.86
N ASN A 124 -15.42 -14.45 -16.55
CA ASN A 124 -15.13 -15.61 -17.40
C ASN A 124 -15.12 -16.84 -16.50
N PRO A 125 -15.96 -17.83 -16.75
CA PRO A 125 -15.98 -19.03 -15.92
C PRO A 125 -14.60 -19.69 -16.01
N ALA A 126 -13.82 -19.62 -14.93
CA ALA A 126 -12.61 -20.43 -14.84
C ALA A 126 -13.01 -21.91 -14.85
N ILE A 127 -12.38 -22.71 -15.67
CA ILE A 127 -12.48 -24.16 -15.58
C ILE A 127 -11.76 -24.54 -14.30
N SER A 128 -12.50 -24.70 -13.20
CA SER A 128 -11.90 -24.92 -11.88
C SER A 128 -11.77 -26.41 -11.59
N THR A 129 -10.61 -26.80 -11.05
CA THR A 129 -10.44 -28.11 -10.42
C THR A 129 -11.36 -28.17 -9.21
N PRO A 130 -12.18 -29.23 -9.03
CA PRO A 130 -13.00 -29.39 -7.85
C PRO A 130 -12.17 -29.31 -6.55
N ASP A 131 -12.71 -28.69 -5.49
CA ASP A 131 -11.97 -28.48 -4.24
C ASP A 131 -11.53 -29.77 -3.57
N GLU A 132 -12.32 -30.84 -3.68
CA GLU A 132 -11.99 -32.16 -3.16
C GLU A 132 -10.76 -32.83 -3.83
N LEU A 133 -10.38 -32.37 -5.02
CA LEU A 133 -9.18 -32.84 -5.73
C LEU A 133 -7.94 -32.01 -5.40
N ILE A 134 -8.07 -30.92 -4.63
CA ILE A 134 -6.95 -30.05 -4.29
C ILE A 134 -6.33 -30.51 -2.97
N SER A 135 -5.15 -31.12 -3.05
CA SER A 135 -4.34 -31.38 -1.86
C SER A 135 -3.61 -30.11 -1.45
N LEU A 136 -3.92 -29.57 -0.27
CA LEU A 136 -3.29 -28.34 0.23
C LEU A 136 -1.94 -28.59 0.89
N SER A 137 -1.73 -29.75 1.51
CA SER A 137 -0.50 -30.04 2.25
C SER A 137 0.71 -30.25 1.34
N GLY A 138 1.79 -29.55 1.64
CA GLY A 138 3.07 -29.61 0.94
C GLY A 138 4.24 -29.93 1.90
N PRO A 139 5.49 -29.67 1.50
CA PRO A 139 6.68 -29.90 2.31
C PRO A 139 6.55 -29.28 3.71
N GLY A 140 6.97 -30.02 4.74
CA GLY A 140 6.81 -29.63 6.13
C GLY A 140 5.37 -29.61 6.65
N GLY A 141 4.41 -30.22 5.91
CA GLY A 141 2.98 -30.16 6.22
C GLY A 141 2.36 -28.78 6.00
N ARG A 142 3.06 -27.87 5.35
CA ARG A 142 2.64 -26.48 5.13
C ARG A 142 2.02 -26.28 3.74
N ILE A 143 1.22 -25.22 3.64
CA ILE A 143 0.61 -24.80 2.38
C ILE A 143 1.56 -23.79 1.72
N HIS A 144 2.11 -24.16 0.58
CA HIS A 144 3.09 -23.33 -0.14
C HIS A 144 2.41 -22.43 -1.17
N GLY A 145 2.94 -21.23 -1.32
CA GLY A 145 2.47 -20.23 -2.28
C GLY A 145 3.60 -19.48 -2.97
N THR A 146 3.20 -18.63 -3.90
CA THR A 146 4.07 -17.65 -4.56
C THR A 146 3.39 -16.28 -4.53
N ASP A 147 4.16 -15.21 -4.85
CA ASP A 147 3.56 -13.95 -5.27
C ASP A 147 4.15 -13.52 -6.61
N ILE A 148 3.33 -12.86 -7.40
CA ILE A 148 3.61 -12.53 -8.79
C ILE A 148 3.12 -11.12 -9.14
N SER A 149 3.82 -10.54 -10.10
CA SER A 149 3.52 -9.23 -10.66
C SER A 149 3.99 -9.16 -12.11
N ARG A 150 4.04 -7.99 -12.69
CA ARG A 150 4.62 -7.75 -14.03
C ARG A 150 6.02 -8.36 -14.24
N TRP A 151 6.79 -8.50 -13.18
CA TRP A 151 8.16 -9.00 -13.24
C TRP A 151 8.25 -10.48 -13.59
N GLN A 152 7.18 -11.23 -13.36
CA GLN A 152 7.08 -12.64 -13.72
C GLN A 152 6.65 -12.87 -15.18
N HIS A 153 6.35 -11.77 -15.92
CA HIS A 153 5.90 -11.79 -17.32
C HIS A 153 6.87 -11.12 -18.31
N PRO A 154 8.14 -11.53 -18.41
CA PRO A 154 9.04 -10.95 -19.39
C PRO A 154 8.47 -11.12 -20.80
N GLN A 155 8.37 -10.02 -21.56
CA GLN A 155 7.77 -9.99 -22.90
C GLN A 155 6.31 -10.49 -22.93
N ASP A 156 5.55 -10.25 -21.88
CA ASP A 156 4.15 -10.68 -21.75
C ASP A 156 3.92 -12.20 -21.80
N LYS A 157 4.94 -13.00 -21.53
CA LYS A 157 4.80 -14.46 -21.51
C LYS A 157 3.89 -14.91 -20.37
N PRO A 158 2.95 -15.84 -20.62
CA PRO A 158 2.07 -16.36 -19.59
C PRO A 158 2.81 -17.27 -18.61
N ILE A 159 2.27 -17.39 -17.40
CA ILE A 159 2.71 -18.35 -16.39
C ILE A 159 1.98 -19.68 -16.64
N ASP A 160 2.70 -20.81 -16.51
CA ASP A 160 2.13 -22.15 -16.53
C ASP A 160 1.69 -22.54 -15.12
N PHE A 161 0.45 -22.23 -14.77
CA PHE A 161 -0.11 -22.52 -13.45
C PHE A 161 -0.34 -24.02 -13.21
N VAL A 162 -0.47 -24.84 -14.24
CA VAL A 162 -0.53 -26.30 -14.09
C VAL A 162 0.82 -26.81 -13.61
N LYS A 163 1.92 -26.35 -14.21
CA LYS A 163 3.28 -26.66 -13.75
C LYS A 163 3.51 -26.14 -12.34
N MET A 164 3.02 -24.94 -12.02
CA MET A 164 3.11 -24.34 -10.69
C MET A 164 2.39 -25.21 -9.64
N TYR A 165 1.17 -25.66 -9.91
CA TYR A 165 0.43 -26.57 -9.05
C TYR A 165 1.17 -27.88 -8.83
N ASN A 166 1.68 -28.49 -9.91
CA ASN A 166 2.43 -29.74 -9.86
C ASN A 166 3.75 -29.61 -9.10
N ALA A 167 4.33 -28.40 -9.06
CA ALA A 167 5.50 -28.08 -8.24
C ALA A 167 5.19 -27.89 -6.74
N GLY A 168 3.94 -28.03 -6.33
CA GLY A 168 3.52 -27.98 -4.92
C GLY A 168 2.93 -26.65 -4.46
N ILE A 169 2.77 -25.67 -5.34
CA ILE A 169 2.16 -24.37 -5.00
C ILE A 169 0.64 -24.53 -4.92
N ARG A 170 0.03 -23.94 -3.90
CA ARG A 170 -1.41 -24.01 -3.64
C ARG A 170 -2.11 -22.67 -3.60
N PHE A 171 -1.35 -21.58 -3.41
CA PHE A 171 -1.89 -20.22 -3.51
C PHE A 171 -0.91 -19.29 -4.22
N VAL A 172 -1.45 -18.24 -4.82
CA VAL A 172 -0.70 -17.17 -5.45
C VAL A 172 -1.28 -15.82 -5.04
N MET A 173 -0.41 -14.91 -4.59
CA MET A 173 -0.77 -13.52 -4.39
C MET A 173 -0.41 -12.75 -5.67
N ILE A 174 -1.38 -12.03 -6.24
CA ILE A 174 -1.24 -11.34 -7.52
C ILE A 174 -1.27 -9.85 -7.27
N LYS A 175 -0.25 -9.13 -7.71
CA LYS A 175 -0.29 -7.67 -7.69
C LYS A 175 -1.42 -7.14 -8.56
N ALA A 176 -2.49 -6.68 -7.92
CA ALA A 176 -3.73 -6.30 -8.59
C ALA A 176 -3.85 -4.79 -8.80
N SER A 177 -3.17 -3.98 -8.00
CA SER A 177 -3.20 -2.53 -8.09
C SER A 177 -1.92 -1.88 -7.56
N ASP A 178 -1.66 -0.65 -7.99
CA ASP A 178 -0.50 0.15 -7.61
C ASP A 178 -0.92 1.62 -7.46
N THR A 179 -0.26 2.37 -6.62
CA THR A 179 -0.50 3.82 -6.49
C THR A 179 -0.14 4.56 -7.78
N ARG A 180 0.91 4.13 -8.48
CA ARG A 180 1.39 4.73 -9.74
C ARG A 180 0.53 4.26 -10.91
N ASP A 181 0.07 5.17 -11.76
CA ASP A 181 -0.87 4.87 -12.84
C ASP A 181 -0.32 3.93 -13.91
N ASP A 182 0.96 4.04 -14.26
CA ASP A 182 1.63 3.17 -15.22
C ASP A 182 1.80 1.74 -14.70
N ALA A 183 2.21 1.60 -13.44
CA ALA A 183 2.33 0.31 -12.77
C ALA A 183 0.96 -0.32 -12.50
N ASP A 184 -0.04 0.50 -12.18
CA ASP A 184 -1.43 0.06 -11.97
C ASP A 184 -2.06 -0.49 -13.25
N ALA A 185 -1.78 0.10 -14.41
CA ALA A 185 -2.23 -0.41 -15.70
C ALA A 185 -1.64 -1.80 -16.01
N LEU A 186 -0.36 -2.02 -15.66
CA LEU A 186 0.29 -3.32 -15.80
C LEU A 186 -0.25 -4.34 -14.78
N ALA A 187 -0.47 -3.92 -13.54
CA ALA A 187 -1.06 -4.78 -12.51
C ALA A 187 -2.44 -5.30 -12.97
N LEU A 188 -3.29 -4.42 -13.49
CA LEU A 188 -4.58 -4.82 -14.06
C LEU A 188 -4.44 -5.81 -15.22
N LYS A 189 -3.49 -5.55 -16.14
CA LYS A 189 -3.26 -6.43 -17.29
C LYS A 189 -2.95 -7.85 -16.87
N TYR A 190 -2.01 -8.02 -15.93
CA TYR A 190 -1.58 -9.35 -15.49
C TYR A 190 -2.56 -10.01 -14.53
N LEU A 191 -3.25 -9.23 -13.68
CA LEU A 191 -4.35 -9.76 -12.87
C LEU A 191 -5.38 -10.51 -13.71
N LEU A 192 -5.80 -9.91 -14.84
CA LEU A 192 -6.77 -10.52 -15.75
C LEU A 192 -6.22 -11.72 -16.52
N MET A 193 -4.92 -11.76 -16.71
CA MET A 193 -4.23 -12.87 -17.38
C MET A 193 -4.09 -14.07 -16.45
N ASP A 194 -3.82 -13.85 -15.18
CA ASP A 194 -3.36 -14.86 -14.25
C ASP A 194 -4.46 -15.44 -13.36
N ARG A 195 -5.41 -14.62 -12.91
CA ARG A 195 -6.38 -15.01 -11.90
C ARG A 195 -7.17 -16.26 -12.29
N ASP A 196 -7.80 -16.23 -13.47
CA ASP A 196 -8.65 -17.32 -13.91
C ASP A 196 -7.82 -18.56 -14.29
N ALA A 197 -6.62 -18.36 -14.85
CA ALA A 197 -5.69 -19.44 -15.18
C ALA A 197 -5.17 -20.16 -13.91
N ALA A 198 -4.86 -19.41 -12.85
CA ALA A 198 -4.44 -19.97 -11.57
C ALA A 198 -5.56 -20.80 -10.93
N GLN A 199 -6.78 -20.25 -10.87
CA GLN A 199 -7.93 -20.95 -10.28
C GLN A 199 -8.31 -22.21 -11.10
N ALA A 200 -8.23 -22.13 -12.43
CA ALA A 200 -8.47 -23.29 -13.30
C ALA A 200 -7.48 -24.42 -13.03
N ALA A 201 -6.23 -24.09 -12.70
CA ALA A 201 -5.21 -25.07 -12.34
C ALA A 201 -5.34 -25.62 -10.90
N GLY A 202 -6.29 -25.13 -10.10
CA GLY A 202 -6.49 -25.55 -8.71
C GLY A 202 -5.71 -24.72 -7.68
N ILE A 203 -5.18 -23.55 -8.07
CA ILE A 203 -4.45 -22.64 -7.18
C ILE A 203 -5.42 -21.58 -6.63
N TYR A 204 -5.37 -21.33 -5.33
CA TYR A 204 -6.10 -20.24 -4.68
C TYR A 204 -5.42 -18.91 -4.98
N THR A 205 -6.20 -17.85 -5.19
CA THR A 205 -5.66 -16.52 -5.56
C THR A 205 -5.87 -15.50 -4.45
N GLY A 206 -4.90 -14.64 -4.25
CA GLY A 206 -5.01 -13.45 -3.43
C GLY A 206 -4.54 -12.25 -4.23
N TYR A 207 -4.71 -11.06 -3.70
CA TYR A 207 -4.43 -9.81 -4.40
C TYR A 207 -3.64 -8.88 -3.49
N ASP A 208 -2.78 -8.04 -4.07
CA ASP A 208 -2.12 -6.99 -3.31
C ASP A 208 -2.23 -5.62 -4.00
N HIS A 209 -2.10 -4.59 -3.17
CA HIS A 209 -2.03 -3.20 -3.58
C HIS A 209 -0.68 -2.63 -3.13
N TYR A 210 0.19 -2.30 -4.08
CA TYR A 210 1.44 -1.62 -3.79
C TYR A 210 1.22 -0.13 -3.51
N THR A 211 1.79 0.32 -2.39
CA THR A 211 1.54 1.64 -1.84
C THR A 211 2.71 2.58 -1.97
N ILE A 212 2.43 3.81 -2.40
CA ILE A 212 3.25 4.99 -2.18
C ILE A 212 2.46 5.96 -1.31
N LEU A 213 3.07 6.40 -0.21
CA LEU A 213 2.46 7.30 0.75
C LEU A 213 2.37 8.75 0.23
N PRO A 214 1.37 9.52 0.67
CA PRO A 214 1.26 10.93 0.29
C PRO A 214 2.33 11.79 0.97
N ASN A 215 2.81 12.83 0.27
CA ASN A 215 3.77 13.78 0.82
C ASN A 215 3.06 14.86 1.68
N THR A 216 2.46 14.43 2.78
CA THR A 216 1.78 15.31 3.73
C THR A 216 1.84 14.74 5.14
N THR A 217 1.75 15.62 6.15
CA THR A 217 1.56 15.26 7.56
C THR A 217 0.18 15.65 8.08
N ASP A 218 -0.65 16.28 7.23
CA ASP A 218 -2.04 16.58 7.58
C ASP A 218 -2.84 15.30 7.70
N LYS A 219 -3.41 15.05 8.87
CA LYS A 219 -4.12 13.82 9.19
C LYS A 219 -5.33 13.58 8.29
N ALA A 220 -6.07 14.63 7.95
CA ALA A 220 -7.25 14.50 7.10
C ALA A 220 -6.86 14.11 5.68
N ALA A 221 -5.81 14.72 5.14
CA ALA A 221 -5.27 14.38 3.82
C ALA A 221 -4.69 12.96 3.79
N VAL A 222 -4.01 12.51 4.85
CA VAL A 222 -3.48 11.13 4.99
C VAL A 222 -4.63 10.11 4.96
N ILE A 223 -5.71 10.36 5.72
CA ILE A 223 -6.89 9.50 5.76
C ILE A 223 -7.60 9.47 4.39
N LEU A 224 -7.73 10.63 3.75
CA LEU A 224 -8.38 10.72 2.45
C LEU A 224 -7.62 9.95 1.37
N ASP A 225 -6.29 10.05 1.36
CA ASP A 225 -5.42 9.31 0.44
C ASP A 225 -5.54 7.79 0.64
N ALA A 226 -5.44 7.31 1.88
CA ALA A 226 -5.59 5.89 2.20
C ALA A 226 -6.94 5.35 1.70
N LYS A 227 -8.04 6.07 1.92
CA LYS A 227 -9.37 5.70 1.44
C LYS A 227 -9.48 5.73 -0.09
N ALA A 228 -8.80 6.65 -0.75
CA ALA A 228 -8.76 6.70 -2.21
C ALA A 228 -8.01 5.51 -2.81
N GLN A 229 -6.91 5.07 -2.18
CA GLN A 229 -6.17 3.89 -2.60
C GLN A 229 -6.95 2.60 -2.34
N VAL A 230 -7.67 2.48 -1.22
CA VAL A 230 -8.65 1.39 -1.00
C VAL A 230 -9.70 1.37 -2.10
N GLN A 231 -10.23 2.53 -2.49
CA GLN A 231 -11.24 2.58 -3.55
C GLN A 231 -10.72 2.03 -4.89
N LYS A 232 -9.44 2.23 -5.20
CA LYS A 232 -8.78 1.62 -6.37
C LYS A 232 -8.76 0.09 -6.24
N ALA A 233 -8.36 -0.46 -5.09
CA ALA A 233 -8.36 -1.90 -4.83
C ALA A 233 -9.79 -2.50 -4.90
N ILE A 234 -10.78 -1.81 -4.36
CA ILE A 234 -12.20 -2.21 -4.44
C ILE A 234 -12.69 -2.28 -5.90
N TRP A 235 -12.29 -1.34 -6.74
CA TRP A 235 -12.65 -1.40 -8.17
C TRP A 235 -12.00 -2.59 -8.87
N ARG A 236 -10.77 -2.96 -8.51
CA ARG A 236 -10.14 -4.18 -9.02
C ARG A 236 -10.93 -5.43 -8.62
N LEU A 237 -11.23 -5.56 -7.33
CA LEU A 237 -12.01 -6.68 -6.82
C LEU A 237 -13.40 -6.73 -7.46
N SER A 238 -14.05 -5.58 -7.61
CA SER A 238 -15.36 -5.49 -8.26
C SER A 238 -15.32 -5.88 -9.74
N SER A 239 -14.22 -5.59 -10.45
CA SER A 239 -14.05 -5.99 -11.85
C SER A 239 -13.93 -7.50 -12.03
N LEU A 240 -13.52 -8.21 -10.96
CA LEU A 240 -13.47 -9.68 -10.91
C LEU A 240 -14.82 -10.30 -10.48
N GLY A 241 -15.85 -9.49 -10.19
CA GLY A 241 -17.12 -9.95 -9.64
C GLY A 241 -17.14 -10.11 -8.13
N GLY A 242 -16.14 -9.61 -7.43
CA GLY A 242 -15.94 -9.75 -5.99
C GLY A 242 -15.11 -10.99 -5.63
N TYR A 243 -15.07 -11.30 -4.35
CA TYR A 243 -14.42 -12.52 -3.86
C TYR A 243 -15.20 -13.78 -4.22
N THR A 244 -14.47 -14.85 -4.50
CA THR A 244 -14.97 -16.21 -4.57
C THR A 244 -14.51 -17.01 -3.35
N GLU A 245 -14.89 -18.29 -3.25
CA GLU A 245 -14.36 -19.22 -2.24
C GLU A 245 -12.89 -19.62 -2.48
N ARG A 246 -12.35 -19.27 -3.65
CA ARG A 246 -10.96 -19.49 -4.01
C ARG A 246 -10.08 -18.27 -3.84
N ASP A 247 -10.60 -17.19 -3.30
CA ASP A 247 -9.86 -15.95 -3.11
C ASP A 247 -9.48 -15.73 -1.65
N LEU A 248 -8.18 -15.54 -1.41
CA LEU A 248 -7.63 -15.02 -0.15
C LEU A 248 -7.99 -13.54 0.00
N PRO A 249 -8.00 -13.00 1.23
CA PRO A 249 -8.16 -11.57 1.44
C PRO A 249 -7.10 -10.74 0.71
N TYR A 250 -7.46 -9.51 0.37
CA TYR A 250 -6.56 -8.53 -0.24
C TYR A 250 -5.41 -8.18 0.71
N ALA A 251 -4.25 -7.86 0.20
CA ALA A 251 -3.10 -7.41 0.97
C ALA A 251 -2.76 -5.93 0.69
N LEU A 252 -2.39 -5.22 1.74
CA LEU A 252 -1.68 -3.96 1.65
C LEU A 252 -0.18 -4.25 1.55
N ASP A 253 0.43 -3.95 0.41
CA ASP A 253 1.87 -4.02 0.18
C ASP A 253 2.49 -2.67 0.57
N LEU A 254 3.10 -2.61 1.76
CA LEU A 254 3.68 -1.41 2.36
C LEU A 254 5.14 -1.66 2.73
N GLU A 255 6.04 -1.21 1.86
CA GLU A 255 7.48 -1.48 1.96
C GLU A 255 8.35 -0.23 2.02
N TYR A 256 7.78 0.93 1.74
CA TYR A 256 8.54 2.14 1.54
C TYR A 256 7.82 3.37 2.08
N ASN A 257 8.54 4.20 2.83
CA ASN A 257 7.98 5.43 3.41
C ASN A 257 8.60 6.71 2.84
N CYS A 258 9.30 6.62 1.71
CA CYS A 258 9.78 7.81 1.00
C CYS A 258 8.61 8.52 0.31
N VAL A 259 8.47 9.80 0.59
CA VAL A 259 7.40 10.64 0.04
C VAL A 259 7.91 11.72 -0.92
N GLN A 260 9.21 11.84 -1.06
CA GLN A 260 9.83 12.73 -2.03
C GLN A 260 11.17 12.18 -2.50
N VAL A 261 11.31 12.05 -3.82
CA VAL A 261 12.53 11.58 -4.48
C VAL A 261 13.09 12.72 -5.32
N THR A 262 14.40 12.98 -5.20
CA THR A 262 15.12 13.94 -6.03
C THR A 262 16.38 13.26 -6.56
N ASN A 263 16.60 13.32 -7.86
CA ASN A 263 17.76 12.68 -8.54
C ASN A 263 17.91 11.18 -8.20
N GLY A 264 16.78 10.45 -8.11
CA GLY A 264 16.77 9.01 -7.82
C GLY A 264 16.99 8.63 -6.35
N SER A 265 17.21 9.61 -5.47
CA SER A 265 17.42 9.38 -4.04
C SER A 265 16.26 9.92 -3.22
N CYS A 266 15.90 9.21 -2.15
CA CYS A 266 14.89 9.70 -1.21
C CYS A 266 15.45 10.83 -0.35
N ASN A 267 14.79 11.97 -0.36
CA ASN A 267 15.15 13.14 0.44
C ASN A 267 14.10 13.51 1.50
N LYS A 268 12.94 12.85 1.50
CA LYS A 268 11.94 13.01 2.54
C LYS A 268 11.21 11.70 2.82
N TYR A 269 11.18 11.32 4.09
CA TYR A 269 10.45 10.15 4.58
C TYR A 269 9.23 10.57 5.38
N ALA A 270 8.13 9.84 5.23
CA ALA A 270 6.95 10.02 6.07
C ALA A 270 7.29 9.67 7.54
N PRO A 271 6.83 10.47 8.51
CA PRO A 271 6.98 10.16 9.93
C PRO A 271 6.27 8.84 10.30
N LYS A 272 6.81 8.11 11.28
CA LYS A 272 6.24 6.82 11.75
C LYS A 272 4.75 6.89 12.04
N SER A 273 4.30 7.95 12.71
CA SER A 273 2.88 8.16 13.05
C SER A 273 1.99 8.33 11.82
N VAL A 274 2.50 8.96 10.76
CA VAL A 274 1.79 9.13 9.49
C VAL A 274 1.67 7.80 8.77
N VAL A 275 2.76 7.04 8.68
CA VAL A 275 2.76 5.70 8.05
C VAL A 275 1.78 4.78 8.76
N THR A 276 1.78 4.79 10.11
CA THR A 276 0.88 3.97 10.91
C THR A 276 -0.59 4.36 10.71
N LEU A 277 -0.91 5.66 10.80
CA LEU A 277 -2.26 6.16 10.58
C LEU A 277 -2.78 5.80 9.19
N TRP A 278 -1.93 5.95 8.18
CA TRP A 278 -2.28 5.61 6.80
C TRP A 278 -2.60 4.11 6.67
N ALA A 279 -1.71 3.24 7.18
CA ALA A 279 -1.88 1.79 7.13
C ALA A 279 -3.14 1.31 7.88
N GLU A 280 -3.37 1.82 9.10
CA GLU A 280 -4.57 1.52 9.87
C GLU A 280 -5.84 1.93 9.12
N THR A 281 -5.85 3.13 8.54
CA THR A 281 -6.99 3.62 7.76
C THR A 281 -7.26 2.76 6.53
N TRP A 282 -6.21 2.35 5.81
CA TRP A 282 -6.34 1.50 4.64
C TRP A 282 -6.93 0.13 5.02
N LEU A 283 -6.36 -0.53 6.03
CA LEU A 283 -6.77 -1.85 6.50
C LEU A 283 -8.22 -1.83 7.01
N GLU A 284 -8.58 -0.85 7.84
CA GLU A 284 -9.92 -0.68 8.38
C GLU A 284 -10.95 -0.45 7.27
N THR A 285 -10.64 0.49 6.35
CA THR A 285 -11.54 0.81 5.24
C THR A 285 -11.74 -0.36 4.29
N MET A 286 -10.68 -1.14 4.02
CA MET A 286 -10.77 -2.34 3.19
C MET A 286 -11.63 -3.41 3.85
N TYR A 287 -11.45 -3.63 5.16
CA TYR A 287 -12.28 -4.54 5.94
C TYR A 287 -13.75 -4.10 5.96
N GLU A 288 -14.03 -2.84 6.24
CA GLU A 288 -15.40 -2.29 6.22
C GLU A 288 -16.12 -2.52 4.89
N LYS A 289 -15.39 -2.40 3.77
CA LYS A 289 -15.97 -2.53 2.43
C LYS A 289 -16.12 -3.97 1.95
N THR A 290 -15.30 -4.89 2.43
CA THR A 290 -15.26 -6.26 1.92
C THR A 290 -15.78 -7.31 2.91
N GLY A 291 -15.78 -6.99 4.21
CA GLY A 291 -16.07 -7.94 5.29
C GLY A 291 -14.94 -8.96 5.52
N ARG A 292 -13.83 -8.89 4.77
CA ARG A 292 -12.66 -9.75 4.93
C ARG A 292 -11.49 -8.95 5.45
N LYS A 293 -10.82 -9.42 6.51
CA LYS A 293 -9.65 -8.74 7.07
C LYS A 293 -8.48 -8.82 6.10
N PRO A 294 -8.02 -7.68 5.57
CA PRO A 294 -6.90 -7.66 4.63
C PRO A 294 -5.58 -7.99 5.34
N PHE A 295 -4.62 -8.52 4.59
CA PHE A 295 -3.25 -8.66 5.06
C PHE A 295 -2.53 -7.31 5.11
N LEU A 296 -1.58 -7.17 6.03
CA LEU A 296 -0.47 -6.25 5.86
C LEU A 296 0.75 -7.05 5.40
N TYR A 297 1.24 -6.77 4.18
CA TYR A 297 2.54 -7.26 3.72
C TYR A 297 3.61 -6.23 4.00
N SER A 298 4.70 -6.69 4.61
CA SER A 298 5.89 -5.90 4.87
C SER A 298 7.03 -6.78 5.38
N TYR A 299 8.19 -6.14 5.66
CA TYR A 299 9.32 -6.81 6.28
C TYR A 299 9.69 -6.20 7.64
N PRO A 300 10.24 -6.99 8.58
CA PRO A 300 10.42 -6.59 9.98
C PRO A 300 11.19 -5.29 10.17
N THR A 301 12.27 -5.10 9.41
CA THR A 301 13.10 -3.89 9.53
C THR A 301 12.32 -2.63 9.16
N PHE A 302 11.52 -2.67 8.09
CA PHE A 302 10.67 -1.54 7.72
C PHE A 302 9.62 -1.25 8.80
N LEU A 303 8.90 -2.26 9.26
CA LEU A 303 7.89 -2.09 10.31
C LEU A 303 8.49 -1.37 11.54
N GLU A 304 9.65 -1.79 12.03
CA GLU A 304 10.29 -1.19 13.20
C GLU A 304 10.87 0.21 12.92
N GLN A 305 11.36 0.47 11.73
CA GLN A 305 11.97 1.75 11.38
C GLN A 305 10.96 2.80 10.94
N ALA A 306 9.87 2.39 10.28
CA ALA A 306 8.94 3.29 9.60
C ALA A 306 7.58 3.42 10.29
N MET A 307 7.24 2.59 11.26
CA MET A 307 5.92 2.57 11.90
C MET A 307 6.00 2.65 13.43
N VAL A 308 4.89 2.99 14.05
CA VAL A 308 4.66 2.89 15.49
C VAL A 308 3.91 1.59 15.76
N ARG A 309 4.26 0.86 16.82
CA ARG A 309 3.48 -0.31 17.25
C ARG A 309 2.05 0.09 17.59
N SER A 310 1.09 -0.70 17.14
CA SER A 310 -0.33 -0.41 17.28
C SER A 310 -1.14 -1.65 17.59
N GLU A 311 -2.09 -1.50 18.52
CA GLU A 311 -3.08 -2.52 18.83
C GLU A 311 -4.06 -2.76 17.67
N LYS A 312 -4.32 -1.72 16.87
CA LYS A 312 -5.19 -1.84 15.70
C LYS A 312 -4.56 -2.71 14.62
N LEU A 313 -3.25 -2.56 14.37
CA LEU A 313 -2.54 -3.38 13.38
C LEU A 313 -2.59 -4.88 13.72
N ARG A 314 -2.58 -5.25 15.01
CA ARG A 314 -2.69 -6.66 15.46
C ARG A 314 -4.01 -7.32 15.07
N GLN A 315 -5.03 -6.53 14.74
CA GLN A 315 -6.34 -7.02 14.33
C GLN A 315 -6.36 -7.52 12.88
N TYR A 316 -5.23 -7.46 12.19
CA TYR A 316 -5.07 -7.85 10.79
C TYR A 316 -3.98 -8.90 10.62
N PRO A 317 -4.16 -9.87 9.70
CA PRO A 317 -3.15 -10.89 9.43
C PRO A 317 -1.89 -10.28 8.82
N LEU A 318 -0.74 -10.74 9.30
CA LEU A 318 0.57 -10.31 8.81
C LEU A 318 1.05 -11.26 7.70
N TRP A 319 1.38 -10.72 6.54
CA TRP A 319 2.18 -11.38 5.52
C TRP A 319 3.60 -10.81 5.60
N LYS A 320 4.54 -11.61 6.09
CA LYS A 320 5.88 -11.18 6.46
C LYS A 320 6.93 -11.65 5.47
N ALA A 321 7.76 -10.72 4.95
CA ALA A 321 8.95 -11.07 4.19
C ALA A 321 10.17 -11.20 5.11
N GLN A 322 10.80 -12.38 5.12
CA GLN A 322 12.07 -12.61 5.79
C GLN A 322 12.77 -13.84 5.21
N TYR A 323 13.96 -13.65 4.67
CA TYR A 323 14.67 -14.66 3.89
C TYR A 323 15.73 -15.41 4.70
N GLY A 324 16.13 -16.59 4.22
CA GLY A 324 17.29 -17.32 4.73
C GLY A 324 16.97 -18.50 5.64
N ILE A 325 15.70 -18.81 5.92
CA ILE A 325 15.27 -19.96 6.73
C ILE A 325 14.49 -20.92 5.84
N ASN A 326 14.74 -22.22 5.96
CA ASN A 326 14.02 -23.23 5.18
C ASN A 326 12.62 -23.50 5.80
N PRO A 327 11.52 -23.20 5.11
CA PRO A 327 10.17 -23.42 5.62
C PRO A 327 9.71 -24.88 5.55
N ALA A 328 10.45 -25.78 4.91
CA ALA A 328 10.13 -27.20 4.88
C ALA A 328 10.27 -27.88 6.24
N ASP A 329 11.03 -27.27 7.17
CA ASP A 329 11.01 -27.65 8.57
C ASP A 329 9.68 -27.19 9.20
N PRO A 330 8.83 -28.10 9.73
CA PRO A 330 7.51 -27.74 10.27
C PRO A 330 7.59 -26.79 11.50
N ILE A 331 8.73 -26.76 12.20
CA ILE A 331 8.96 -25.86 13.34
C ILE A 331 9.72 -24.58 12.95
N ALA A 332 10.12 -24.42 11.67
CA ALA A 332 10.82 -23.23 11.24
C ALA A 332 9.95 -21.98 11.45
N GLU A 333 10.48 -21.05 12.19
CA GLU A 333 9.87 -19.75 12.45
C GLU A 333 10.80 -18.65 11.92
N PRO A 334 10.27 -17.65 11.20
CA PRO A 334 11.04 -16.48 10.88
C PRO A 334 11.42 -15.79 12.20
N GLY A 335 12.68 -15.96 12.57
CA GLY A 335 13.13 -15.77 13.92
C GLY A 335 13.55 -14.37 14.29
N ARG A 336 14.20 -14.29 15.44
CA ARG A 336 14.93 -13.12 15.91
C ARG A 336 16.00 -12.73 14.91
N LYS A 337 16.17 -11.44 14.68
CA LYS A 337 17.41 -10.90 14.15
C LYS A 337 18.27 -10.36 15.29
N GLU A 338 19.50 -10.01 14.96
CA GLU A 338 20.57 -9.51 15.82
C GLU A 338 20.17 -8.36 16.77
N PHE A 339 18.99 -7.76 16.59
CA PHE A 339 18.52 -6.59 17.31
C PHE A 339 17.28 -6.85 18.20
N GLY A 340 17.10 -8.07 18.69
CA GLY A 340 16.06 -8.37 19.67
C GLY A 340 14.69 -8.72 19.10
N CYS A 341 13.65 -8.56 19.92
CA CYS A 341 12.27 -8.84 19.55
C CYS A 341 11.77 -7.83 18.57
N PHE A 342 11.70 -8.21 17.32
CA PHE A 342 11.08 -7.35 16.35
C PHE A 342 10.19 -8.14 15.41
N VAL A 343 9.00 -7.92 15.37
CA VAL A 343 8.02 -7.95 14.32
C VAL A 343 6.92 -7.01 14.75
N HIS A 344 7.37 -5.88 15.21
CA HIS A 344 6.51 -4.74 15.42
C HIS A 344 5.26 -5.12 16.25
N SER A 345 4.07 -4.78 15.78
CA SER A 345 2.81 -4.99 16.49
C SER A 345 2.48 -6.46 16.74
N TRP A 346 3.02 -7.40 15.97
CA TRP A 346 2.76 -8.83 16.09
C TRP A 346 3.77 -9.60 16.95
N SER A 347 4.72 -8.90 17.58
CA SER A 347 5.69 -9.55 18.48
C SER A 347 5.04 -10.02 19.78
N THR A 348 5.39 -11.22 20.20
CA THR A 348 4.99 -11.78 21.48
C THR A 348 6.07 -11.58 22.55
N ALA A 349 5.76 -11.76 23.83
CA ALA A 349 6.67 -11.57 24.95
C ALA A 349 7.91 -12.50 24.87
N ASN A 350 7.78 -13.68 24.25
CA ASN A 350 8.90 -14.59 24.00
C ASN A 350 9.68 -14.27 22.72
N CYS A 351 9.48 -13.11 22.13
CA CYS A 351 10.13 -12.64 20.90
C CYS A 351 9.81 -13.45 19.64
N SER A 352 8.77 -14.21 19.61
CA SER A 352 8.22 -14.76 18.37
C SER A 352 7.28 -13.76 17.68
N SER A 353 6.83 -14.06 16.47
CA SER A 353 5.86 -13.23 15.77
C SER A 353 4.66 -14.03 15.33
N LEU A 354 3.48 -13.40 15.41
CA LEU A 354 2.25 -13.97 14.92
C LEU A 354 2.04 -13.53 13.46
N TRP A 355 2.65 -14.26 12.55
CA TRP A 355 2.48 -14.09 11.11
C TRP A 355 1.46 -15.10 10.56
N GLN A 356 0.83 -14.79 9.43
CA GLN A 356 -0.10 -15.69 8.75
C GLN A 356 0.48 -16.24 7.44
N ILE A 357 1.15 -15.38 6.67
CA ILE A 357 1.91 -15.77 5.49
C ILE A 357 3.36 -15.31 5.70
N TRP A 358 4.29 -16.14 5.28
CA TRP A 358 5.70 -15.84 5.31
C TRP A 358 6.30 -15.99 3.92
N GLN A 359 6.75 -14.87 3.34
CA GLN A 359 7.57 -14.85 2.15
C GLN A 359 9.01 -15.16 2.58
N TYR A 360 9.46 -16.36 2.32
CA TYR A 360 10.75 -16.86 2.80
C TYR A 360 11.89 -16.71 1.81
N SER A 361 11.59 -16.40 0.55
CA SER A 361 12.59 -16.18 -0.49
C SER A 361 12.02 -15.33 -1.63
N SER A 362 12.87 -14.49 -2.23
CA SER A 362 12.65 -13.83 -3.51
C SER A 362 13.48 -14.47 -4.65
N CYS A 363 13.98 -15.68 -4.43
CA CYS A 363 14.96 -16.35 -5.29
C CYS A 363 14.54 -17.77 -5.70
N GLY A 364 13.24 -18.07 -5.65
CA GLY A 364 12.71 -19.33 -6.21
C GLY A 364 13.06 -19.45 -7.68
N ILE A 365 13.30 -20.67 -8.16
CA ILE A 365 13.68 -20.95 -9.55
C ILE A 365 12.42 -20.87 -10.41
N GLY A 366 12.25 -19.80 -11.19
CA GLY A 366 11.03 -19.54 -11.96
C GLY A 366 10.63 -20.69 -12.87
N GLU A 367 11.59 -21.25 -13.60
CA GLU A 367 11.33 -22.40 -14.49
C GLU A 367 10.67 -23.58 -13.78
N LYS A 368 11.10 -23.88 -12.53
CA LYS A 368 10.51 -24.98 -11.74
C LYS A 368 9.02 -24.77 -11.51
N TYR A 369 8.61 -23.52 -11.27
CA TYR A 369 7.23 -23.15 -10.96
C TYR A 369 6.42 -22.68 -12.18
N GLY A 370 6.91 -22.94 -13.39
CA GLY A 370 6.20 -22.53 -14.61
C GLY A 370 6.22 -21.03 -14.88
N VAL A 371 7.10 -20.30 -14.21
CA VAL A 371 7.23 -18.85 -14.34
C VAL A 371 8.29 -18.51 -15.38
N PRO A 372 7.99 -17.69 -16.41
CA PRO A 372 8.95 -17.36 -17.47
C PRO A 372 10.09 -16.44 -17.03
N SER A 373 9.94 -15.77 -15.88
CA SER A 373 11.05 -15.05 -15.23
C SER A 373 12.03 -16.04 -14.58
N PRO A 374 13.33 -15.72 -14.48
CA PRO A 374 14.31 -16.58 -13.81
C PRO A 374 14.03 -16.76 -12.31
N ARG A 375 13.27 -15.84 -11.70
CA ARG A 375 12.98 -15.85 -10.26
C ARG A 375 11.50 -15.67 -9.99
N VAL A 376 11.07 -16.23 -8.85
CA VAL A 376 9.72 -16.06 -8.29
C VAL A 376 9.82 -16.03 -6.77
N ASP A 377 8.96 -15.24 -6.14
CA ASP A 377 8.86 -15.14 -4.69
C ASP A 377 8.14 -16.35 -4.12
N LEU A 378 8.65 -16.88 -3.00
CA LEU A 378 8.15 -18.11 -2.38
C LEU A 378 7.57 -17.84 -1.01
N ASN A 379 6.38 -18.40 -0.76
CA ASN A 379 5.59 -18.18 0.43
C ASN A 379 5.18 -19.49 1.11
N VAL A 380 4.92 -19.41 2.42
CA VAL A 380 4.22 -20.46 3.16
C VAL A 380 3.12 -19.85 4.02
N PHE A 381 2.02 -20.59 4.14
CA PHE A 381 0.94 -20.26 5.07
C PHE A 381 1.21 -20.90 6.43
N ARG A 382 0.84 -20.19 7.51
CA ARG A 382 0.89 -20.69 8.89
C ARG A 382 -0.48 -21.21 9.28
N GLY A 383 -0.59 -22.49 9.42
CA GLY A 383 -1.82 -23.18 9.81
C GLY A 383 -2.08 -24.42 8.97
N ASP A 384 -3.18 -25.06 9.26
CA ASP A 384 -3.66 -26.25 8.56
C ASP A 384 -4.60 -25.90 7.38
N SER A 385 -5.05 -26.93 6.67
CA SER A 385 -5.99 -26.76 5.55
C SER A 385 -7.33 -26.14 5.98
N ALA A 386 -7.80 -26.45 7.20
CA ALA A 386 -9.06 -25.92 7.69
C ALA A 386 -8.99 -24.42 7.91
N SER A 387 -7.93 -23.94 8.56
CA SER A 387 -7.70 -22.50 8.79
C SER A 387 -7.43 -21.75 7.48
N PHE A 388 -6.77 -22.37 6.52
CA PHE A 388 -6.59 -21.80 5.18
C PHE A 388 -7.94 -21.60 4.47
N LEU A 389 -8.80 -22.63 4.46
CA LEU A 389 -10.12 -22.56 3.85
C LEU A 389 -11.07 -21.60 4.57
N GLN A 390 -10.94 -21.44 5.89
CA GLN A 390 -11.66 -20.39 6.61
C GLN A 390 -11.24 -18.99 6.14
N LEU A 391 -9.94 -18.79 5.94
CA LEU A 391 -9.42 -17.52 5.44
C LEU A 391 -9.97 -17.17 4.05
N THR A 392 -10.09 -18.13 3.13
CA THR A 392 -10.72 -17.90 1.80
C THR A 392 -12.20 -17.55 1.90
N ARG A 393 -12.86 -17.90 2.99
CA ARG A 393 -14.26 -17.52 3.29
C ARG A 393 -14.36 -16.20 4.05
N GLY A 394 -13.24 -15.53 4.29
CA GLY A 394 -13.18 -14.27 5.05
C GLY A 394 -13.21 -14.44 6.56
N VAL A 395 -13.13 -15.68 7.06
CA VAL A 395 -13.08 -15.98 8.49
C VAL A 395 -11.64 -15.99 8.97
N TRP A 396 -11.27 -14.97 9.73
CA TRP A 396 -9.98 -14.89 10.39
C TRP A 396 -10.12 -14.15 11.72
N THR A 397 -9.47 -14.68 12.75
CA THR A 397 -9.42 -14.06 14.08
C THR A 397 -7.96 -13.87 14.48
N PRO A 398 -7.64 -12.74 15.15
CA PRO A 398 -6.31 -12.54 15.70
C PRO A 398 -5.96 -13.69 16.64
N ALA A 399 -4.74 -14.21 16.55
CA ALA A 399 -4.26 -15.16 17.54
C ALA A 399 -4.23 -14.49 18.91
N VAL A 400 -4.75 -15.19 19.92
CA VAL A 400 -4.59 -14.78 21.31
C VAL A 400 -3.14 -15.04 21.71
N GLY A 401 -2.41 -14.00 22.06
CA GLY A 401 -1.01 -14.11 22.43
C GLY A 401 -0.63 -13.11 23.51
N ASP A 402 0.43 -13.42 24.22
CA ASP A 402 1.08 -12.49 25.14
C ASP A 402 1.94 -11.52 24.31
N TYR A 403 1.31 -10.51 23.73
CA TYR A 403 1.98 -9.53 22.89
C TYR A 403 2.88 -8.61 23.71
N LEU A 404 4.00 -8.22 23.11
CA LEU A 404 4.77 -7.11 23.66
C LEU A 404 3.87 -5.86 23.72
N PRO A 405 3.97 -5.10 24.83
CA PRO A 405 3.21 -3.86 24.95
C PRO A 405 3.58 -2.88 23.83
N VAL A 406 2.69 -1.98 23.54
CA VAL A 406 2.96 -0.85 22.63
C VAL A 406 4.16 -0.09 23.17
N LYS A 407 5.12 0.23 22.29
CA LYS A 407 6.34 0.92 22.70
C LYS A 407 6.00 2.23 23.41
N GLU A 408 6.51 2.38 24.61
CA GLU A 408 6.38 3.62 25.38
C GLU A 408 7.17 4.75 24.71
N PRO A 409 6.62 5.95 24.54
CA PRO A 409 7.38 7.08 24.01
C PRO A 409 8.53 7.45 24.93
N THR A 410 9.60 8.01 24.34
CA THR A 410 10.76 8.49 25.09
C THR A 410 11.08 9.93 24.71
N THR A 411 11.77 10.65 25.58
CA THR A 411 12.46 11.89 25.25
C THR A 411 13.97 11.64 25.31
N LEU A 412 14.72 12.22 24.37
CA LEU A 412 16.18 12.20 24.34
C LEU A 412 16.68 13.64 24.44
N LEU A 413 17.59 13.89 25.38
CA LEU A 413 18.21 15.18 25.56
C LEU A 413 19.74 15.03 25.63
N ILE A 414 20.44 15.73 24.74
CA ILE A 414 21.89 15.88 24.83
C ILE A 414 22.17 16.97 25.85
N THR A 415 22.76 16.59 27.00
CA THR A 415 23.01 17.50 28.12
C THR A 415 24.40 18.14 28.08
N SER A 416 25.38 17.50 27.47
CA SER A 416 26.69 18.07 27.23
C SER A 416 27.44 17.39 26.10
N VAL A 417 28.28 18.17 25.41
CA VAL A 417 29.24 17.68 24.42
C VAL A 417 30.61 18.24 24.76
N SER A 418 31.58 17.33 24.96
CA SER A 418 32.98 17.70 25.17
C SER A 418 33.74 17.33 23.90
N ALA A 419 34.11 18.36 23.12
CA ALA A 419 34.81 18.22 21.86
C ALA A 419 35.86 19.33 21.74
N SER A 420 37.09 18.99 21.32
CA SER A 420 38.16 19.95 21.12
C SER A 420 39.00 19.72 19.87
N SER A 421 39.63 18.55 19.80
CA SER A 421 40.57 18.22 18.73
C SER A 421 40.49 16.73 18.37
N THR A 422 41.03 16.37 17.21
CA THR A 422 40.94 15.00 16.65
C THR A 422 41.75 13.96 17.45
N ASP A 423 42.72 14.37 18.25
CA ASP A 423 43.53 13.53 19.14
C ASP A 423 42.82 13.14 20.45
N LYS A 424 41.70 13.77 20.75
CA LYS A 424 40.91 13.51 21.96
C LYS A 424 39.53 12.92 21.62
N PRO A 425 39.05 11.98 22.47
CA PRO A 425 37.71 11.45 22.27
C PRO A 425 36.67 12.52 22.55
N VAL A 426 35.65 12.56 21.73
CA VAL A 426 34.43 13.36 21.98
C VAL A 426 33.54 12.61 22.96
N LYS A 427 33.16 13.25 24.05
CA LYS A 427 32.20 12.68 25.02
C LYS A 427 30.89 13.44 24.95
N ILE A 428 29.80 12.71 24.78
CA ILE A 428 28.44 13.22 24.70
C ILE A 428 27.65 12.63 25.87
N LYS A 429 27.07 13.48 26.71
CA LYS A 429 26.15 13.04 27.76
C LYS A 429 24.71 13.16 27.25
N VAL A 430 23.96 12.09 27.44
CA VAL A 430 22.60 11.94 26.92
C VAL A 430 21.69 11.42 28.01
N GLU A 431 20.58 12.09 28.23
CA GLU A 431 19.48 11.61 29.06
C GLU A 431 18.40 11.03 28.17
N VAL A 432 17.87 9.87 28.53
CA VAL A 432 16.70 9.26 27.90
C VAL A 432 15.66 9.01 28.98
N LYS A 433 14.49 9.63 28.86
CA LYS A 433 13.44 9.59 29.88
C LYS A 433 12.11 9.11 29.30
N ARG A 434 11.30 8.50 30.13
CA ARG A 434 9.87 8.22 29.91
C ARG A 434 9.05 9.50 30.01
N PRO A 435 7.78 9.51 29.57
CA PRO A 435 6.86 10.63 29.79
C PRO A 435 6.66 10.98 31.26
N SER A 436 6.84 10.00 32.17
CA SER A 436 6.81 10.19 33.63
C SER A 436 8.01 10.99 34.16
N GLY A 437 9.05 11.21 33.35
CA GLY A 437 10.31 11.81 33.77
C GLY A 437 11.36 10.80 34.28
N GLU A 438 10.98 9.54 34.49
CA GLU A 438 11.87 8.47 34.91
C GLU A 438 12.89 8.11 33.82
N PRO A 439 14.15 7.79 34.18
CA PRO A 439 15.15 7.40 33.22
C PRO A 439 14.82 6.03 32.58
N VAL A 440 15.09 5.91 31.29
CA VAL A 440 15.01 4.62 30.59
C VAL A 440 16.25 3.82 30.91
N VAL A 441 16.04 2.61 31.46
CA VAL A 441 17.13 1.73 31.93
C VAL A 441 17.51 0.62 30.95
N THR A 442 16.80 0.50 29.83
CA THR A 442 17.07 -0.45 28.74
C THR A 442 17.63 0.26 27.52
N GLY A 443 18.02 -0.48 26.51
CA GLY A 443 18.50 0.07 25.25
C GLY A 443 19.92 0.59 25.26
N THR A 444 20.25 1.42 24.29
CA THR A 444 21.55 2.07 24.11
C THR A 444 21.43 3.38 23.34
N VAL A 445 22.48 4.20 23.37
CA VAL A 445 22.60 5.39 22.52
C VAL A 445 23.72 5.22 21.51
N ALA A 446 23.56 5.78 20.33
CA ALA A 446 24.54 5.74 19.27
C ALA A 446 24.56 7.05 18.48
N PHE A 447 25.74 7.48 18.06
CA PHE A 447 25.89 8.57 17.11
C PHE A 447 25.80 8.04 15.66
N ARG A 448 25.03 8.69 14.84
CA ARG A 448 24.89 8.41 13.40
C ARG A 448 25.29 9.65 12.62
N ARG A 449 26.34 9.53 11.83
CA ARG A 449 26.81 10.61 10.96
C ARG A 449 25.85 10.80 9.79
N SER A 450 25.53 12.04 9.46
CA SER A 450 24.79 12.35 8.23
C SER A 450 25.67 12.06 7.00
N PRO A 451 25.08 11.61 5.89
CA PRO A 451 25.82 11.44 4.63
C PRO A 451 26.47 12.78 4.25
N VAL A 452 27.74 12.71 3.78
CA VAL A 452 28.43 13.88 3.25
C VAL A 452 28.02 14.04 1.78
N GLU A 453 27.51 15.21 1.41
CA GLU A 453 27.31 15.53 0.00
C GLU A 453 28.66 15.44 -0.74
N GLY A 454 28.70 14.71 -1.84
CA GLY A 454 29.93 14.51 -2.64
C GLY A 454 30.69 13.21 -2.44
N GLY A 455 30.20 12.29 -1.62
CA GLY A 455 30.73 10.90 -1.59
C GLY A 455 32.14 10.75 -1.02
N GLY A 456 32.50 11.54 -0.03
CA GLY A 456 33.79 11.39 0.67
C GLY A 456 33.94 10.05 1.40
N PRO A 457 35.17 9.61 1.72
CA PRO A 457 35.43 8.32 2.34
C PRO A 457 34.66 8.17 3.64
N VAL A 458 33.98 7.00 3.81
CA VAL A 458 33.25 6.67 5.02
C VAL A 458 34.26 6.41 6.15
N VAL A 459 34.52 7.41 6.98
CA VAL A 459 35.32 7.25 8.19
C VAL A 459 34.48 6.47 9.21
N LYS A 460 34.94 5.31 9.61
CA LYS A 460 34.28 4.49 10.65
C LYS A 460 34.51 5.16 12.01
N VAL A 461 33.46 5.77 12.55
CA VAL A 461 33.48 6.33 13.91
C VAL A 461 33.42 5.17 14.90
N GLU A 462 34.43 5.07 15.74
CA GLU A 462 34.39 4.16 16.89
C GLU A 462 33.56 4.78 17.99
N GLN A 463 32.65 4.02 18.59
CA GLN A 463 31.76 4.54 19.62
C GLN A 463 31.60 3.54 20.77
N SER A 464 31.53 4.08 21.96
CA SER A 464 31.37 3.29 23.18
C SER A 464 30.36 3.99 24.10
N PRO A 465 29.11 3.47 24.20
CA PRO A 465 28.10 3.99 25.10
C PRO A 465 28.26 3.33 26.51
N VAL A 466 28.25 4.13 27.55
CA VAL A 466 28.24 3.66 28.95
C VAL A 466 27.14 4.41 29.70
N ARG A 467 26.28 3.70 30.41
CA ARG A 467 25.22 4.26 31.24
C ARG A 467 25.65 4.21 32.73
N ASP A 468 25.45 5.31 33.41
CA ASP A 468 25.64 5.37 34.87
C ASP A 468 24.40 4.89 35.66
N ARG A 469 24.50 4.90 36.99
CA ARG A 469 23.41 4.48 37.89
C ARG A 469 22.21 5.45 37.88
N ALA A 470 22.43 6.68 37.50
CA ALA A 470 21.37 7.70 37.37
C ALA A 470 20.64 7.63 36.03
N GLY A 471 21.04 6.72 35.15
CA GLY A 471 20.41 6.57 33.81
C GLY A 471 20.99 7.49 32.74
N ILE A 472 22.07 8.22 33.05
CA ILE A 472 22.72 9.11 32.08
C ILE A 472 23.69 8.30 31.23
N TRP A 473 23.57 8.41 29.93
CA TRP A 473 24.49 7.81 28.97
C TRP A 473 25.68 8.72 28.70
N THR A 474 26.87 8.16 28.72
CA THR A 474 28.09 8.81 28.21
C THR A 474 28.50 8.07 26.93
N LEU A 475 28.30 8.70 25.78
CA LEU A 475 28.74 8.18 24.49
C LEU A 475 30.11 8.75 24.17
N THR A 476 31.11 7.89 24.05
CA THR A 476 32.48 8.28 23.71
C THR A 476 32.70 7.98 22.21
N LEU A 477 33.06 9.01 21.43
CA LEU A 477 33.37 8.89 20.01
C LEU A 477 34.88 9.07 19.77
N ARG A 478 35.46 8.23 18.90
CA ARG A 478 36.83 8.31 18.43
C ARG A 478 36.88 8.34 16.91
N ASN A 479 38.00 8.77 16.37
CA ASN A 479 38.26 8.81 14.92
C ASN A 479 37.28 9.71 14.14
N LEU A 480 36.85 10.82 14.75
CA LEU A 480 36.13 11.85 14.03
C LEU A 480 37.10 12.74 13.25
N PRO A 481 36.81 13.14 12.01
CA PRO A 481 37.65 14.04 11.22
C PRO A 481 37.69 15.46 11.80
N ALA A 482 38.71 16.23 11.46
CA ALA A 482 38.74 17.66 11.70
C ALA A 482 37.63 18.39 10.90
N GLY A 483 37.20 19.54 11.40
CA GLY A 483 36.12 20.32 10.83
C GLY A 483 34.74 19.90 11.34
N LEU A 484 33.70 20.31 10.62
CA LEU A 484 32.31 20.11 11.01
C LEU A 484 31.83 18.70 10.63
N THR A 485 31.44 17.92 11.64
CA THR A 485 30.73 16.65 11.46
C THR A 485 29.27 16.82 11.88
N GLN A 486 28.37 16.63 10.95
CA GLN A 486 26.92 16.63 11.19
C GLN A 486 26.40 15.20 11.40
N GLY A 487 25.42 15.05 12.27
CA GLY A 487 24.80 13.78 12.57
C GLY A 487 23.68 13.91 13.59
N TYR A 488 23.33 12.81 14.20
CA TYR A 488 22.38 12.77 15.29
C TYR A 488 22.76 11.71 16.32
N VAL A 489 22.36 11.92 17.55
CA VAL A 489 22.38 10.88 18.59
C VAL A 489 21.02 10.22 18.59
N ALA A 490 20.99 8.91 18.46
CA ALA A 490 19.78 8.11 18.53
C ALA A 490 19.79 7.24 19.79
N PHE A 491 18.65 7.14 20.44
CA PHE A 491 18.35 6.09 21.40
C PHE A 491 17.70 4.91 20.66
N VAL A 492 18.19 3.72 20.88
CA VAL A 492 17.70 2.46 20.31
C VAL A 492 17.40 1.49 21.45
N ASP A 493 16.16 1.06 21.57
CA ASP A 493 15.75 0.05 22.54
C ASP A 493 15.60 -1.32 21.89
N GLN A 494 16.60 -2.15 22.08
CA GLN A 494 16.63 -3.52 21.56
C GLN A 494 15.61 -4.45 22.23
N THR A 495 15.09 -4.09 23.42
CA THR A 495 14.01 -4.85 24.08
C THR A 495 12.66 -4.60 23.42
N GLY A 496 12.54 -3.54 22.62
CA GLY A 496 11.32 -3.20 21.93
C GLY A 496 10.22 -2.59 22.80
N THR A 497 10.55 -2.21 24.04
CA THR A 497 9.58 -1.63 24.99
C THR A 497 9.43 -0.12 24.85
N HIS A 498 10.43 0.57 24.29
CA HIS A 498 10.43 2.02 24.13
C HIS A 498 10.58 2.42 22.67
N LEU A 499 9.96 3.55 22.31
CA LEU A 499 10.15 4.18 20.99
C LEU A 499 11.57 4.72 20.87
N GLU A 500 12.15 4.52 19.70
CA GLU A 500 13.40 5.17 19.33
C GLU A 500 13.19 6.69 19.29
N ASN A 501 14.21 7.43 19.72
CA ASN A 501 14.23 8.88 19.67
C ASN A 501 15.59 9.34 19.16
N ARG A 502 15.68 10.53 18.60
CA ARG A 502 16.91 11.12 18.10
C ARG A 502 16.95 12.62 18.32
N GLN A 503 18.17 13.14 18.46
CA GLN A 503 18.45 14.57 18.48
C GLN A 503 19.63 14.86 17.56
N ASP A 504 19.48 15.85 16.68
CA ASP A 504 20.54 16.28 15.77
C ASP A 504 21.70 16.89 16.54
N LEU A 505 22.90 16.67 16.05
CA LEU A 505 24.14 17.12 16.67
C LEU A 505 25.16 17.49 15.60
N SER A 506 25.77 18.66 15.78
CA SER A 506 26.93 19.12 15.00
C SER A 506 28.16 19.18 15.91
N ILE A 507 29.25 18.55 15.50
CA ILE A 507 30.53 18.50 16.21
C ILE A 507 31.59 19.16 15.34
N ASN A 508 32.28 20.17 15.85
CA ASN A 508 33.38 20.83 15.15
C ASN A 508 34.69 20.55 15.89
N LEU A 509 35.66 19.92 15.24
CA LEU A 509 36.96 19.57 15.80
C LEU A 509 38.08 20.30 15.09
N ILE A 510 39.04 20.83 15.86
CA ILE A 510 40.30 21.31 15.31
C ILE A 510 41.24 20.10 15.05
N GLN A 511 42.15 20.25 14.09
CA GLN A 511 43.17 19.23 13.82
C GLN A 511 44.10 19.13 15.02
N GLY A 512 44.16 17.96 15.65
CA GLY A 512 45.15 17.65 16.69
C GLY A 512 46.52 17.32 16.10
N PRO A 513 47.56 17.17 16.93
CA PRO A 513 48.87 16.73 16.48
C PRO A 513 48.76 15.40 15.71
N GLU A 514 49.45 15.32 14.59
CA GLU A 514 49.41 14.16 13.69
C GLU A 514 50.10 12.96 14.34
N VAL A 515 49.33 11.90 14.62
CA VAL A 515 49.92 10.60 14.97
C VAL A 515 50.24 9.89 13.66
N VAL A 516 51.53 9.87 13.27
CA VAL A 516 51.96 9.14 12.06
C VAL A 516 51.75 7.64 12.31
N VAL A 517 50.65 7.13 11.89
CA VAL A 517 50.41 5.69 11.76
C VAL A 517 50.75 5.29 10.32
N THR A 518 51.85 4.61 10.12
CA THR A 518 52.21 4.05 8.81
C THR A 518 51.14 3.05 8.38
N PRO A 519 50.39 3.27 7.29
CA PRO A 519 49.36 2.33 6.88
C PRO A 519 49.99 1.06 6.32
N THR A 520 49.74 -0.07 6.94
CA THR A 520 50.00 -1.37 6.31
C THR A 520 48.99 -1.54 5.14
N PRO A 521 49.45 -1.85 3.93
CA PRO A 521 48.54 -2.04 2.81
C PRO A 521 47.62 -3.21 3.07
N LYS A 522 46.31 -2.92 3.15
CA LYS A 522 45.29 -3.95 3.25
C LYS A 522 45.09 -4.57 1.86
N PRO A 523 45.20 -5.91 1.72
CA PRO A 523 44.99 -6.53 0.42
C PRO A 523 43.56 -6.22 -0.03
N THR A 524 43.44 -5.60 -1.21
CA THR A 524 42.15 -5.39 -1.88
C THR A 524 41.60 -6.73 -2.31
N LYS A 525 40.59 -7.21 -1.60
CA LYS A 525 39.78 -8.33 -2.08
C LYS A 525 39.05 -7.88 -3.35
N PRO A 526 39.01 -8.72 -4.38
CA PRO A 526 38.23 -8.39 -5.58
C PRO A 526 36.78 -8.14 -5.16
N VAL A 527 36.19 -7.07 -5.70
CA VAL A 527 34.78 -6.74 -5.51
C VAL A 527 33.97 -7.81 -6.23
N VAL A 528 33.47 -8.81 -5.49
CA VAL A 528 32.53 -9.78 -6.01
C VAL A 528 31.18 -9.06 -6.12
N PRO A 529 30.50 -9.10 -7.28
CA PRO A 529 29.17 -8.52 -7.41
C PRO A 529 28.24 -9.04 -6.32
N PHE A 530 27.46 -8.15 -5.72
CA PHE A 530 26.51 -8.51 -4.68
C PHE A 530 25.42 -9.43 -5.27
N ASP A 531 25.43 -10.71 -4.90
CA ASP A 531 24.37 -11.66 -5.22
C ASP A 531 23.34 -11.67 -4.08
N SER A 532 22.21 -11.01 -4.31
CA SER A 532 21.10 -10.95 -3.35
C SER A 532 20.51 -12.33 -3.01
N CYS A 533 20.77 -13.34 -3.82
CA CYS A 533 20.26 -14.70 -3.66
C CYS A 533 21.24 -15.70 -3.06
N LYS A 534 22.45 -15.26 -2.68
CA LYS A 534 23.50 -16.17 -2.20
C LYS A 534 23.08 -17.00 -0.99
N ASN A 535 22.28 -16.43 -0.11
CA ASN A 535 21.86 -17.05 1.17
C ASN A 535 20.35 -17.29 1.22
N GLN A 536 19.66 -17.27 0.07
CA GLN A 536 18.21 -17.51 0.01
C GLN A 536 17.91 -18.92 -0.49
N ILE A 537 16.78 -19.45 -0.06
CA ILE A 537 16.23 -20.73 -0.51
C ILE A 537 15.78 -20.59 -1.96
N LYS A 538 16.23 -21.48 -2.84
CA LYS A 538 15.94 -21.47 -4.29
C LYS A 538 14.99 -22.58 -4.73
N ASN A 539 14.38 -23.26 -3.80
CA ASN A 539 13.55 -24.46 -4.06
C ASN A 539 12.34 -24.19 -4.94
#